data_7a45e89a080b23b94772aa5656450c40
#
_entry.id   7a45e89a080b23b94772aa5656450c40
#
_cell.length_a   1.000
_cell.length_b   1.000
_cell.length_c   1.000
_cell.angle_alpha   90.00
_cell.angle_beta   90.00
_cell.angle_gamma   90.00
#
_symmetry.space_group_name_H-M   'P 1'
#
loop_
_entity.id
_entity.type
_entity.pdbx_description
1 polymer ?
#
loop_
_entity_poly.entity_id
_entity_poly.type
_entity_poly.pdbx_seq_one_letter_code
_entity_poly.pdbx_strand_id
1 'polypeptide(L)'
;MPQGSTRTGDRTVPVWALLGVTWLNSLGSGILWSGVPFVAERQYGFTERENLALALAESVVYVVVALRSGPMLRAAGARLGMSPRGWLAVILAIQAAASTLALAGAWGVVAAGCIISATGAAFWPVMESYVSSGRHGGSMRRALGAFNVTWMSATAVALLAMGPLVASGHANLSLLALVPASLGAMAVLRAFPSAPAPHEPEHAHTHIAPQYPFLLRATRWVLPTSYVFISVLGPVLPYLVDGIGIDEGMRTPLASLWMFVRTATVVALAYLTFWHGRWATLAIGVAMLVGGFAIAVTAGSAGALAAGLATFGAGHGIIYYSGLYYAMAVGGAEVDAGGHFEALIGAGYVVGPLAGLAGARSPAMLVAVTVATALVGLVPAMRAWAAWRRSDLVP
;
A
#
# COMPACT_ATOMS: atom_id res chain seq x y z
N MET A 1 48.08 -16.76 15.49
CA MET A 1 47.76 -15.87 14.35
C MET A 1 46.27 -15.92 14.15
N PRO A 2 45.50 -14.85 14.36
CA PRO A 2 44.10 -14.84 14.08
C PRO A 2 43.89 -14.62 12.57
N GLN A 3 43.32 -15.62 11.91
CA GLN A 3 42.93 -15.52 10.52
C GLN A 3 41.83 -14.45 10.40
N GLY A 4 42.17 -13.33 9.77
CA GLY A 4 41.25 -12.32 9.38
C GLY A 4 40.28 -12.83 8.30
N SER A 5 39.13 -13.35 8.72
CA SER A 5 38.03 -13.55 7.80
C SER A 5 37.49 -12.16 7.44
N THR A 6 37.90 -11.65 6.31
CA THR A 6 37.23 -10.52 5.66
C THR A 6 35.78 -10.96 5.36
N ARG A 7 34.85 -10.63 6.27
CA ARG A 7 33.43 -10.75 6.04
C ARG A 7 33.04 -9.82 4.86
N THR A 8 32.98 -10.38 3.67
CA THR A 8 32.49 -9.73 2.43
C THR A 8 30.98 -9.51 2.44
N GLY A 9 30.34 -9.40 3.62
CA GLY A 9 28.89 -9.50 3.80
C GLY A 9 28.13 -8.25 4.24
N ASP A 10 28.76 -7.24 4.81
CA ASP A 10 28.03 -6.19 5.55
C ASP A 10 27.83 -4.87 4.78
N ARG A 11 27.59 -4.90 3.49
CA ARG A 11 27.26 -3.68 2.76
C ARG A 11 25.75 -3.42 2.81
N THR A 12 25.36 -2.30 3.43
CA THR A 12 23.99 -1.79 3.32
C THR A 12 23.68 -1.42 1.88
N VAL A 13 22.42 -1.61 1.46
CA VAL A 13 21.96 -1.18 0.13
C VAL A 13 22.14 0.34 0.01
N PRO A 14 22.72 0.86 -1.07
CA PRO A 14 22.75 2.28 -1.35
C PRO A 14 21.33 2.85 -1.41
N VAL A 15 21.09 3.99 -0.76
CA VAL A 15 19.74 4.57 -0.66
C VAL A 15 19.14 4.83 -2.05
N TRP A 16 19.93 5.32 -3.01
CA TRP A 16 19.45 5.56 -4.38
C TRP A 16 18.95 4.27 -5.06
N ALA A 17 19.64 3.15 -4.84
CA ALA A 17 19.23 1.87 -5.44
C ALA A 17 17.95 1.34 -4.78
N LEU A 18 17.86 1.44 -3.44
CA LEU A 18 16.65 1.09 -2.71
C LEU A 18 15.44 1.88 -3.20
N LEU A 19 15.57 3.22 -3.28
CA LEU A 19 14.51 4.10 -3.74
C LEU A 19 14.19 3.89 -5.23
N GLY A 20 15.20 3.63 -6.07
CA GLY A 20 15.03 3.35 -7.49
C GLY A 20 14.21 2.08 -7.75
N VAL A 21 14.53 0.96 -7.08
CA VAL A 21 13.75 -0.29 -7.17
C VAL A 21 12.34 -0.07 -6.62
N THR A 22 12.22 0.62 -5.48
CA THR A 22 10.92 0.95 -4.88
C THR A 22 10.06 1.76 -5.85
N TRP A 23 10.60 2.83 -6.44
CA TRP A 23 9.88 3.67 -7.39
C TRP A 23 9.37 2.87 -8.58
N LEU A 24 10.28 2.16 -9.26
CA LEU A 24 9.95 1.40 -10.47
C LEU A 24 8.91 0.30 -10.21
N ASN A 25 9.05 -0.44 -9.11
CA ASN A 25 8.06 -1.48 -8.75
C ASN A 25 6.72 -0.87 -8.33
N SER A 26 6.72 0.30 -7.68
CA SER A 26 5.49 0.95 -7.20
C SER A 26 4.66 1.57 -8.32
N LEU A 27 5.25 1.85 -9.49
CA LEU A 27 4.47 2.15 -10.70
C LEU A 27 3.50 1.01 -10.99
N GLY A 28 3.97 -0.25 -10.88
CA GLY A 28 3.15 -1.44 -11.00
C GLY A 28 2.03 -1.52 -9.96
N SER A 29 2.32 -1.23 -8.71
CA SER A 29 1.31 -1.21 -7.66
C SER A 29 0.23 -0.15 -7.91
N GLY A 30 0.61 1.03 -8.42
CA GLY A 30 -0.33 2.10 -8.78
C GLY A 30 -1.26 1.70 -9.93
N ILE A 31 -0.70 1.08 -10.98
CA ILE A 31 -1.48 0.57 -12.10
C ILE A 31 -2.38 -0.59 -11.66
N LEU A 32 -1.88 -1.53 -10.87
CA LEU A 32 -2.66 -2.68 -10.38
C LEU A 32 -3.88 -2.23 -9.56
N TRP A 33 -3.63 -1.61 -8.42
CA TRP A 33 -4.69 -1.37 -7.42
C TRP A 33 -5.62 -0.22 -7.76
N SER A 34 -5.25 0.65 -8.68
CA SER A 34 -6.05 1.84 -8.99
C SER A 34 -6.25 2.06 -10.48
N GLY A 35 -5.34 1.58 -11.32
CA GLY A 35 -5.40 1.73 -12.77
C GLY A 35 -6.15 0.62 -13.48
N VAL A 36 -5.95 -0.66 -13.08
CA VAL A 36 -6.61 -1.82 -13.68
C VAL A 36 -8.13 -1.68 -13.73
N PRO A 37 -8.84 -1.14 -12.70
CA PRO A 37 -10.26 -0.87 -12.82
C PRO A 37 -10.65 0.05 -13.98
N PHE A 38 -9.83 1.07 -14.30
CA PHE A 38 -10.05 1.94 -15.47
C PHE A 38 -9.76 1.20 -16.79
N VAL A 39 -8.76 0.31 -16.80
CA VAL A 39 -8.49 -0.53 -17.96
C VAL A 39 -9.65 -1.48 -18.23
N ALA A 40 -10.15 -2.14 -17.19
CA ALA A 40 -11.22 -3.13 -17.26
C ALA A 40 -12.55 -2.48 -17.69
N GLU A 41 -12.90 -1.34 -17.12
CA GLU A 41 -14.09 -0.56 -17.50
C GLU A 41 -13.96 -0.04 -18.94
N ARG A 42 -12.90 0.72 -19.23
CA ARG A 42 -12.78 1.46 -20.50
C ARG A 42 -12.54 0.56 -21.72
N GLN A 43 -11.66 -0.44 -21.55
CA GLN A 43 -11.22 -1.29 -22.65
C GLN A 43 -12.13 -2.50 -22.87
N TYR A 44 -12.75 -3.01 -21.81
CA TYR A 44 -13.46 -4.28 -21.84
C TYR A 44 -14.91 -4.19 -21.34
N GLY A 45 -15.37 -3.01 -20.92
CA GLY A 45 -16.76 -2.79 -20.50
C GLY A 45 -17.14 -3.51 -19.21
N PHE A 46 -16.18 -3.72 -18.31
CA PHE A 46 -16.49 -4.30 -17.01
C PHE A 46 -17.47 -3.43 -16.25
N THR A 47 -18.43 -4.07 -15.61
CA THR A 47 -19.35 -3.40 -14.68
C THR A 47 -18.66 -3.15 -13.33
N GLU A 48 -19.24 -2.27 -12.51
CA GLU A 48 -18.77 -2.02 -11.13
C GLU A 48 -18.61 -3.32 -10.32
N ARG A 49 -19.54 -4.26 -10.47
CA ARG A 49 -19.49 -5.55 -9.78
C ARG A 49 -18.36 -6.45 -10.28
N GLU A 50 -18.10 -6.44 -11.58
CA GLU A 50 -16.98 -7.21 -12.15
C GLU A 50 -15.64 -6.63 -11.71
N ASN A 51 -15.50 -5.31 -11.63
CA ASN A 51 -14.32 -4.65 -11.07
C ASN A 51 -14.12 -4.96 -9.57
N LEU A 52 -15.18 -4.97 -8.78
CA LEU A 52 -15.11 -5.39 -7.38
C LEU A 52 -14.76 -6.87 -7.24
N ALA A 53 -15.28 -7.73 -8.12
CA ALA A 53 -14.94 -9.15 -8.14
C ALA A 53 -13.47 -9.38 -8.55
N LEU A 54 -12.95 -8.61 -9.52
CA LEU A 54 -11.55 -8.62 -9.91
C LEU A 54 -10.66 -8.20 -8.74
N ALA A 55 -10.98 -7.08 -8.07
CA ALA A 55 -10.25 -6.62 -6.90
C ALA A 55 -10.28 -7.64 -5.75
N LEU A 56 -11.40 -8.37 -5.57
CA LEU A 56 -11.48 -9.46 -4.60
C LEU A 56 -10.53 -10.60 -4.97
N ALA A 57 -10.50 -11.03 -6.24
CA ALA A 57 -9.62 -12.10 -6.70
C ALA A 57 -8.15 -11.73 -6.50
N GLU A 58 -7.74 -10.51 -6.91
CA GLU A 58 -6.40 -9.98 -6.70
C GLU A 58 -6.03 -9.93 -5.21
N SER A 59 -6.96 -9.49 -4.36
CA SER A 59 -6.76 -9.38 -2.91
C SER A 59 -6.60 -10.73 -2.22
N VAL A 60 -7.41 -11.73 -2.59
CA VAL A 60 -7.29 -13.10 -2.07
C VAL A 60 -5.92 -13.69 -2.43
N VAL A 61 -5.51 -13.53 -3.68
CA VAL A 61 -4.18 -13.99 -4.13
C VAL A 61 -3.08 -13.28 -3.36
N TYR A 62 -3.20 -11.94 -3.16
CA TYR A 62 -2.25 -11.16 -2.37
C TYR A 62 -2.07 -11.74 -0.96
N VAL A 63 -3.18 -11.92 -0.23
CA VAL A 63 -3.14 -12.42 1.16
C VAL A 63 -2.51 -13.80 1.25
N VAL A 64 -2.92 -14.72 0.37
CA VAL A 64 -2.40 -16.10 0.35
C VAL A 64 -0.88 -16.10 0.13
N VAL A 65 -0.40 -15.29 -0.81
CA VAL A 65 1.04 -15.21 -1.10
C VAL A 65 1.79 -14.46 0.00
N ALA A 66 1.25 -13.36 0.54
CA ALA A 66 1.87 -12.62 1.64
C ALA A 66 2.14 -13.53 2.85
N LEU A 67 1.14 -14.34 3.25
CA LEU A 67 1.28 -15.32 4.34
C LEU A 67 2.31 -16.43 4.05
N ARG A 68 2.59 -16.70 2.78
CA ARG A 68 3.53 -17.73 2.35
C ARG A 68 4.89 -17.19 1.89
N SER A 69 5.07 -15.87 1.76
CA SER A 69 6.28 -15.24 1.19
C SER A 69 7.57 -15.65 1.91
N GLY A 70 7.59 -15.61 3.24
CA GLY A 70 8.73 -16.03 4.03
C GLY A 70 9.09 -17.52 3.87
N PRO A 71 8.14 -18.47 4.07
CA PRO A 71 8.34 -19.88 3.75
C PRO A 71 8.79 -20.14 2.32
N MET A 72 8.21 -19.44 1.32
CA MET A 72 8.59 -19.60 -0.08
C MET A 72 10.02 -19.14 -0.34
N LEU A 73 10.43 -18.00 0.20
CA LEU A 73 11.81 -17.50 0.10
C LEU A 73 12.80 -18.49 0.74
N ARG A 74 12.51 -18.99 1.94
CA ARG A 74 13.36 -20.00 2.61
C ARG A 74 13.46 -21.30 1.80
N ALA A 75 12.35 -21.78 1.25
CA ALA A 75 12.35 -22.97 0.41
C ALA A 75 13.14 -22.78 -0.89
N ALA A 76 13.04 -21.61 -1.53
CA ALA A 76 13.83 -21.26 -2.70
C ALA A 76 15.33 -21.18 -2.37
N GLY A 77 15.69 -20.60 -1.23
CA GLY A 77 17.07 -20.60 -0.74
C GLY A 77 17.60 -22.00 -0.49
N ALA A 78 16.85 -22.85 0.21
CA ALA A 78 17.29 -24.21 0.55
C ALA A 78 17.37 -25.15 -0.66
N ARG A 79 16.45 -25.05 -1.63
CA ARG A 79 16.36 -25.97 -2.76
C ARG A 79 17.14 -25.52 -3.99
N LEU A 80 17.18 -24.20 -4.23
CA LEU A 80 17.73 -23.62 -5.46
C LEU A 80 18.96 -22.75 -5.20
N GLY A 81 19.41 -22.59 -3.96
CA GLY A 81 20.49 -21.67 -3.59
C GLY A 81 20.15 -20.19 -3.87
N MET A 82 18.85 -19.87 -3.97
CA MET A 82 18.39 -18.54 -4.36
C MET A 82 18.58 -17.53 -3.23
N SER A 83 19.30 -16.45 -3.52
CA SER A 83 19.46 -15.34 -2.58
C SER A 83 18.22 -14.43 -2.56
N PRO A 84 17.99 -13.63 -1.49
CA PRO A 84 16.92 -12.61 -1.46
C PRO A 84 16.94 -11.66 -2.65
N ARG A 85 18.13 -11.22 -3.12
CA ARG A 85 18.27 -10.44 -4.34
C ARG A 85 17.83 -11.23 -5.59
N GLY A 86 18.21 -12.50 -5.69
CA GLY A 86 17.79 -13.40 -6.76
C GLY A 86 16.28 -13.60 -6.78
N TRP A 87 15.68 -13.74 -5.60
CA TRP A 87 14.23 -13.80 -5.43
C TRP A 87 13.51 -12.56 -5.99
N LEU A 88 13.98 -11.35 -5.63
CA LEU A 88 13.45 -10.10 -6.18
C LEU A 88 13.59 -10.04 -7.71
N ALA A 89 14.72 -10.49 -8.26
CA ALA A 89 14.92 -10.51 -9.71
C ALA A 89 13.94 -11.46 -10.42
N VAL A 90 13.69 -12.64 -9.87
CA VAL A 90 12.69 -13.59 -10.41
C VAL A 90 11.29 -12.99 -10.35
N ILE A 91 10.90 -12.38 -9.24
CA ILE A 91 9.62 -11.69 -9.09
C ILE A 91 9.44 -10.62 -10.17
N LEU A 92 10.43 -9.75 -10.37
CA LEU A 92 10.37 -8.68 -11.37
C LEU A 92 10.32 -9.25 -12.80
N ALA A 93 11.01 -10.36 -13.07
CA ALA A 93 10.90 -11.05 -14.36
C ALA A 93 9.50 -11.62 -14.60
N ILE A 94 8.88 -12.22 -13.56
CA ILE A 94 7.51 -12.70 -13.65
C ILE A 94 6.53 -11.54 -13.86
N GLN A 95 6.71 -10.39 -13.19
CA GLN A 95 5.89 -9.19 -13.39
C GLN A 95 6.00 -8.67 -14.81
N ALA A 96 7.23 -8.57 -15.37
CA ALA A 96 7.44 -8.15 -16.74
C ALA A 96 6.72 -9.09 -17.74
N ALA A 97 6.86 -10.40 -17.55
CA ALA A 97 6.18 -11.39 -18.39
C ALA A 97 4.64 -11.32 -18.23
N ALA A 98 4.14 -11.24 -17.01
CA ALA A 98 2.69 -11.15 -16.73
C ALA A 98 2.07 -9.89 -17.35
N SER A 99 2.79 -8.78 -17.37
CA SER A 99 2.30 -7.52 -17.95
C SER A 99 2.00 -7.64 -19.45
N THR A 100 2.68 -8.53 -20.18
CA THR A 100 2.41 -8.78 -21.62
C THR A 100 1.08 -9.49 -21.85
N LEU A 101 0.52 -10.15 -20.83
CA LEU A 101 -0.80 -10.80 -20.92
C LEU A 101 -1.92 -9.76 -21.16
N ALA A 102 -1.69 -8.49 -20.85
CA ALA A 102 -2.63 -7.41 -21.17
C ALA A 102 -2.97 -7.32 -22.67
N LEU A 103 -2.14 -7.88 -23.55
CA LEU A 103 -2.39 -7.99 -24.98
C LEU A 103 -3.37 -9.12 -25.35
N ALA A 104 -3.63 -10.05 -24.44
CA ALA A 104 -4.51 -11.21 -24.66
C ALA A 104 -5.99 -10.95 -24.31
N GLY A 105 -6.41 -9.68 -24.26
CA GLY A 105 -7.79 -9.27 -23.99
C GLY A 105 -8.15 -9.26 -22.49
N ALA A 106 -9.44 -9.25 -22.19
CA ALA A 106 -9.95 -9.09 -20.82
C ALA A 106 -9.40 -10.13 -19.83
N TRP A 107 -9.41 -11.41 -20.21
CA TRP A 107 -8.86 -12.47 -19.37
C TRP A 107 -7.34 -12.36 -19.18
N GLY A 108 -6.64 -11.81 -20.18
CA GLY A 108 -5.23 -11.50 -20.05
C GLY A 108 -4.98 -10.42 -19.00
N VAL A 109 -5.81 -9.39 -18.93
CA VAL A 109 -5.73 -8.34 -17.88
C VAL A 109 -6.03 -8.93 -16.51
N VAL A 110 -7.06 -9.76 -16.38
CA VAL A 110 -7.39 -10.47 -15.12
C VAL A 110 -6.22 -11.33 -14.65
N ALA A 111 -5.64 -12.13 -15.54
CA ALA A 111 -4.50 -12.97 -15.22
C ALA A 111 -3.26 -12.14 -14.85
N ALA A 112 -2.97 -11.08 -15.60
CA ALA A 112 -1.89 -10.14 -15.28
C ALA A 112 -2.08 -9.53 -13.90
N GLY A 113 -3.28 -9.04 -13.58
CA GLY A 113 -3.63 -8.47 -12.29
C GLY A 113 -3.36 -9.44 -11.14
N CYS A 114 -3.87 -10.66 -11.23
CA CYS A 114 -3.65 -11.68 -10.21
C CYS A 114 -2.16 -12.06 -10.05
N ILE A 115 -1.39 -12.18 -11.14
CA ILE A 115 0.03 -12.52 -11.06
C ILE A 115 0.85 -11.35 -10.49
N ILE A 116 0.55 -10.11 -10.91
CA ILE A 116 1.23 -8.91 -10.38
C ILE A 116 0.90 -8.73 -8.90
N SER A 117 -0.33 -9.00 -8.49
CA SER A 117 -0.74 -9.02 -7.08
C SER A 117 0.04 -10.05 -6.26
N ALA A 118 0.13 -11.31 -6.75
CA ALA A 118 0.90 -12.37 -6.12
C ALA A 118 2.38 -12.01 -5.96
N THR A 119 2.97 -11.50 -7.03
CA THR A 119 4.40 -11.11 -7.05
C THR A 119 4.65 -9.90 -6.17
N GLY A 120 3.74 -8.93 -6.11
CA GLY A 120 3.79 -7.80 -5.19
C GLY A 120 3.80 -8.25 -3.72
N ALA A 121 2.91 -9.18 -3.36
CA ALA A 121 2.85 -9.78 -2.02
C ALA A 121 4.14 -10.49 -1.60
N ALA A 122 4.85 -11.10 -2.55
CA ALA A 122 6.14 -11.75 -2.31
C ALA A 122 7.33 -10.75 -2.34
N PHE A 123 7.17 -9.59 -2.95
CA PHE A 123 8.20 -8.57 -3.13
C PHE A 123 8.39 -7.70 -1.88
N TRP A 124 7.30 -7.16 -1.33
CA TRP A 124 7.37 -6.13 -0.29
C TRP A 124 8.07 -6.57 0.99
N PRO A 125 7.81 -7.76 1.58
CA PRO A 125 8.51 -8.19 2.80
C PRO A 125 10.03 -8.28 2.62
N VAL A 126 10.49 -8.67 1.41
CA VAL A 126 11.93 -8.75 1.11
C VAL A 126 12.52 -7.35 0.95
N MET A 127 11.82 -6.43 0.28
CA MET A 127 12.27 -5.04 0.17
C MET A 127 12.35 -4.36 1.54
N GLU A 128 11.37 -4.55 2.41
CA GLU A 128 11.38 -4.02 3.78
C GLU A 128 12.57 -4.51 4.59
N SER A 129 12.96 -5.78 4.42
CA SER A 129 14.16 -6.31 5.05
C SER A 129 15.45 -5.62 4.59
N TYR A 130 15.51 -5.19 3.31
CA TYR A 130 16.62 -4.38 2.81
C TYR A 130 16.56 -2.92 3.29
N VAL A 131 15.37 -2.36 3.52
CA VAL A 131 15.20 -1.01 4.08
C VAL A 131 15.75 -0.95 5.50
N SER A 132 15.46 -1.95 6.31
CA SER A 132 15.87 -2.02 7.72
C SER A 132 17.32 -2.46 7.91
N SER A 133 17.87 -3.21 6.94
CA SER A 133 19.19 -3.83 6.99
C SER A 133 20.33 -2.87 7.32
N GLY A 134 21.03 -3.11 8.42
CA GLY A 134 22.21 -2.34 8.85
C GLY A 134 21.91 -0.85 9.16
N ARG A 135 20.65 -0.51 9.44
CA ARG A 135 20.23 0.84 9.78
C ARG A 135 19.57 0.87 11.15
N HIS A 136 19.91 1.89 11.95
CA HIS A 136 19.43 2.06 13.32
C HIS A 136 19.02 3.51 13.58
N GLY A 137 18.12 3.74 14.54
CA GLY A 137 17.73 5.04 15.04
C GLY A 137 17.34 6.03 13.94
N GLY A 138 18.00 7.18 13.89
CA GLY A 138 17.71 8.24 12.92
C GLY A 138 17.95 7.86 11.46
N SER A 139 18.91 6.96 11.17
CA SER A 139 19.18 6.48 9.80
C SER A 139 18.06 5.59 9.30
N MET A 140 17.55 4.71 10.14
CA MET A 140 16.39 3.85 9.87
C MET A 140 15.13 4.68 9.61
N ARG A 141 14.82 5.64 10.48
CA ARG A 141 13.66 6.54 10.31
C ARG A 141 13.69 7.30 8.99
N ARG A 142 14.86 7.85 8.61
CA ARG A 142 15.02 8.55 7.32
C ARG A 142 14.85 7.61 6.13
N ALA A 143 15.43 6.41 6.18
CA ALA A 143 15.30 5.43 5.11
C ALA A 143 13.83 4.98 4.91
N LEU A 144 13.13 4.67 6.01
CA LEU A 144 11.70 4.31 5.98
C LEU A 144 10.84 5.48 5.50
N GLY A 145 11.11 6.70 5.97
CA GLY A 145 10.39 7.89 5.49
C GLY A 145 10.55 8.09 3.99
N ALA A 146 11.79 8.05 3.48
CA ALA A 146 12.08 8.17 2.06
C ALA A 146 11.44 7.03 1.25
N PHE A 147 11.53 5.79 1.74
CA PHE A 147 10.90 4.61 1.13
C PHE A 147 9.38 4.80 0.99
N ASN A 148 8.71 5.22 2.05
CA ASN A 148 7.25 5.43 2.03
C ASN A 148 6.83 6.56 1.09
N VAL A 149 7.51 7.70 1.12
CA VAL A 149 7.24 8.80 0.17
C VAL A 149 7.48 8.36 -1.27
N THR A 150 8.51 7.55 -1.51
CA THR A 150 8.87 7.04 -2.84
C THR A 150 7.76 6.15 -3.41
N TRP A 151 7.31 5.13 -2.67
CA TRP A 151 6.28 4.25 -3.19
C TRP A 151 4.92 4.95 -3.33
N MET A 152 4.56 5.82 -2.39
CA MET A 152 3.30 6.55 -2.45
C MET A 152 3.25 7.52 -3.64
N SER A 153 4.33 8.26 -3.89
CA SER A 153 4.40 9.17 -5.03
C SER A 153 4.44 8.43 -6.36
N ALA A 154 5.14 7.30 -6.44
CA ALA A 154 5.15 6.47 -7.64
C ALA A 154 3.76 5.94 -8.00
N THR A 155 2.98 5.45 -7.01
CA THR A 155 1.60 4.99 -7.25
C THR A 155 0.70 6.13 -7.74
N ALA A 156 0.84 7.34 -7.18
CA ALA A 156 0.08 8.50 -7.61
C ALA A 156 0.45 8.93 -9.05
N VAL A 157 1.74 8.97 -9.37
CA VAL A 157 2.24 9.31 -10.71
C VAL A 157 1.81 8.26 -11.75
N ALA A 158 1.80 6.99 -11.39
CA ALA A 158 1.35 5.91 -12.27
C ALA A 158 -0.10 6.12 -12.71
N LEU A 159 -1.01 6.38 -11.77
CA LEU A 159 -2.42 6.63 -12.08
C LEU A 159 -2.61 7.94 -12.86
N LEU A 160 -1.90 9.01 -12.48
CA LEU A 160 -1.92 10.29 -13.20
C LEU A 160 -1.51 10.10 -14.67
N ALA A 161 -0.43 9.35 -14.91
CA ALA A 161 0.14 9.15 -16.24
C ALA A 161 -0.73 8.29 -17.18
N MET A 162 -1.73 7.59 -16.65
CA MET A 162 -2.65 6.78 -17.46
C MET A 162 -3.66 7.61 -18.26
N GLY A 163 -3.92 8.88 -17.90
CA GLY A 163 -4.94 9.71 -18.52
C GLY A 163 -4.92 9.72 -20.05
N PRO A 164 -3.79 10.01 -20.71
CA PRO A 164 -3.69 9.99 -22.16
C PRO A 164 -3.97 8.61 -22.79
N LEU A 165 -3.59 7.51 -22.14
CA LEU A 165 -3.85 6.14 -22.62
C LEU A 165 -5.33 5.77 -22.49
N VAL A 166 -5.98 6.20 -21.41
CA VAL A 166 -7.42 6.03 -21.22
C VAL A 166 -8.19 6.82 -22.28
N ALA A 167 -7.83 8.09 -22.50
CA ALA A 167 -8.46 8.95 -23.51
C ALA A 167 -8.29 8.42 -24.94
N SER A 168 -7.15 7.83 -25.26
CA SER A 168 -6.88 7.26 -26.60
C SER A 168 -7.52 5.89 -26.84
N GLY A 169 -8.21 5.30 -25.85
CA GLY A 169 -8.77 3.95 -25.96
C GLY A 169 -7.73 2.82 -25.89
N HIS A 170 -6.52 3.11 -25.42
CA HIS A 170 -5.43 2.16 -25.29
C HIS A 170 -5.00 1.96 -23.83
N ALA A 171 -5.97 1.96 -22.91
CA ALA A 171 -5.72 1.88 -21.47
C ALA A 171 -4.90 0.64 -21.06
N ASN A 172 -5.05 -0.48 -21.76
CA ASN A 172 -4.28 -1.71 -21.52
C ASN A 172 -2.75 -1.55 -21.73
N LEU A 173 -2.31 -0.57 -22.55
CA LEU A 173 -0.88 -0.29 -22.73
C LEU A 173 -0.20 0.21 -21.44
N SER A 174 -0.97 0.71 -20.48
CA SER A 174 -0.42 1.07 -19.16
C SER A 174 0.22 -0.13 -18.44
N LEU A 175 -0.34 -1.33 -18.59
CA LEU A 175 0.26 -2.55 -18.06
C LEU A 175 1.59 -2.89 -18.77
N LEU A 176 1.72 -2.63 -20.05
CA LEU A 176 2.98 -2.85 -20.79
C LEU A 176 4.11 -1.93 -20.32
N ALA A 177 3.80 -0.76 -19.75
CA ALA A 177 4.80 0.13 -19.14
C ALA A 177 5.53 -0.54 -17.97
N LEU A 178 4.96 -1.58 -17.37
CA LEU A 178 5.60 -2.35 -16.31
C LEU A 178 6.74 -3.24 -16.81
N VAL A 179 6.78 -3.56 -18.10
CA VAL A 179 7.89 -4.33 -18.69
C VAL A 179 9.21 -3.55 -18.54
N PRO A 180 9.36 -2.33 -19.11
CA PRO A 180 10.59 -1.56 -18.93
C PRO A 180 10.83 -1.16 -17.47
N ALA A 181 9.77 -0.92 -16.66
CA ALA A 181 9.92 -0.61 -15.24
C ALA A 181 10.53 -1.80 -14.47
N SER A 182 10.02 -3.01 -14.66
CA SER A 182 10.55 -4.23 -14.04
C SER A 182 11.98 -4.54 -14.50
N LEU A 183 12.28 -4.41 -15.79
CA LEU A 183 13.64 -4.60 -16.32
C LEU A 183 14.61 -3.54 -15.75
N GLY A 184 14.18 -2.29 -15.64
CA GLY A 184 14.94 -1.22 -15.00
C GLY A 184 15.21 -1.51 -13.52
N ALA A 185 14.18 -1.98 -12.79
CA ALA A 185 14.35 -2.40 -11.40
C ALA A 185 15.34 -3.57 -11.25
N MET A 186 15.28 -4.57 -12.15
CA MET A 186 16.25 -5.66 -12.18
C MET A 186 17.69 -5.17 -12.45
N ALA A 187 17.86 -4.16 -13.29
CA ALA A 187 19.18 -3.56 -13.52
C ALA A 187 19.69 -2.87 -12.26
N VAL A 188 18.84 -2.13 -11.55
CA VAL A 188 19.20 -1.46 -10.28
C VAL A 188 19.49 -2.47 -9.15
N LEU A 189 18.82 -3.64 -9.12
CA LEU A 189 19.11 -4.70 -8.15
C LEU A 189 20.56 -5.18 -8.14
N ARG A 190 21.32 -4.94 -9.21
CA ARG A 190 22.77 -5.26 -9.24
C ARG A 190 23.56 -4.52 -8.17
N ALA A 191 23.06 -3.38 -7.69
CA ALA A 191 23.65 -2.61 -6.59
C ALA A 191 23.28 -3.15 -5.19
N PHE A 192 22.37 -4.12 -5.09
CA PHE A 192 22.00 -4.74 -3.83
C PHE A 192 23.02 -5.83 -3.43
N PRO A 193 23.33 -6.01 -2.14
CA PRO A 193 24.00 -7.21 -1.66
C PRO A 193 23.11 -8.44 -1.91
N SER A 194 23.70 -9.63 -1.92
CA SER A 194 22.96 -10.88 -2.15
C SER A 194 21.87 -11.13 -1.10
N ALA A 195 22.11 -10.69 0.14
CA ALA A 195 21.17 -10.77 1.25
C ALA A 195 21.22 -9.47 2.07
N PRO A 196 20.11 -9.09 2.75
CA PRO A 196 20.13 -8.00 3.72
C PRO A 196 21.06 -8.34 4.88
N ALA A 197 21.75 -7.33 5.45
CA ALA A 197 22.54 -7.52 6.65
C ALA A 197 21.62 -7.92 7.83
N PRO A 198 22.10 -8.74 8.78
CA PRO A 198 21.34 -9.10 9.97
C PRO A 198 20.89 -7.84 10.72
N HIS A 199 19.67 -7.88 11.25
CA HIS A 199 19.19 -6.83 12.13
C HIS A 199 19.74 -7.08 13.54
N GLU A 200 20.56 -6.16 14.05
CA GLU A 200 20.96 -6.20 15.46
C GLU A 200 19.86 -5.53 16.29
N PRO A 201 19.37 -6.18 17.38
CA PRO A 201 18.37 -5.57 18.25
C PRO A 201 18.91 -4.26 18.83
N GLU A 202 18.24 -3.15 18.57
CA GLU A 202 18.57 -1.88 19.18
C GLU A 202 18.19 -1.96 20.67
N HIS A 203 19.14 -1.77 21.58
CA HIS A 203 18.87 -1.62 23.01
C HIS A 203 18.19 -0.26 23.21
N ALA A 204 16.88 -0.25 23.03
CA ALA A 204 16.06 0.97 23.10
C ALA A 204 15.91 1.44 24.54
N HIS A 205 16.78 2.34 24.99
CA HIS A 205 16.58 3.16 26.20
C HIS A 205 15.86 4.47 25.86
N THR A 206 14.85 4.45 24.99
CA THR A 206 14.03 5.63 24.75
C THR A 206 12.84 5.61 25.70
N HIS A 207 12.67 6.71 26.46
CA HIS A 207 11.46 6.95 27.26
C HIS A 207 10.25 6.97 26.31
N ILE A 208 9.50 5.88 26.31
CA ILE A 208 8.28 5.75 25.52
C ILE A 208 7.16 6.44 26.30
N ALA A 209 6.49 7.42 25.68
CA ALA A 209 5.34 8.06 26.30
C ALA A 209 4.26 7.02 26.65
N PRO A 210 3.67 7.06 27.85
CA PRO A 210 2.79 6.00 28.37
C PRO A 210 1.60 5.65 27.47
N GLN A 211 1.10 6.60 26.67
CA GLN A 211 -0.01 6.41 25.74
C GLN A 211 0.37 5.68 24.43
N TYR A 212 1.67 5.59 24.06
CA TYR A 212 2.10 5.01 22.80
C TYR A 212 1.72 3.54 22.61
N PRO A 213 1.83 2.64 23.61
CA PRO A 213 1.39 1.25 23.48
C PRO A 213 -0.10 1.12 23.17
N PHE A 214 -0.94 2.02 23.72
CA PHE A 214 -2.38 2.02 23.44
C PHE A 214 -2.68 2.55 22.05
N LEU A 215 -1.98 3.60 21.61
CA LEU A 215 -2.09 4.13 20.25
C LEU A 215 -1.61 3.11 19.22
N LEU A 216 -0.51 2.41 19.46
CA LEU A 216 -0.07 1.30 18.60
C LEU A 216 -1.13 0.21 18.50
N ARG A 217 -1.73 -0.19 19.63
CA ARG A 217 -2.81 -1.18 19.63
C ARG A 217 -4.02 -0.71 18.82
N ALA A 218 -4.37 0.56 18.93
CA ALA A 218 -5.46 1.14 18.12
C ALA A 218 -5.12 1.19 16.63
N THR A 219 -3.94 1.67 16.27
CA THR A 219 -3.54 1.81 14.86
C THR A 219 -3.41 0.46 14.15
N ARG A 220 -3.04 -0.62 14.85
CA ARG A 220 -3.05 -1.99 14.31
C ARG A 220 -4.42 -2.45 13.79
N TRP A 221 -5.50 -1.81 14.21
CA TRP A 221 -6.86 -2.09 13.74
C TRP A 221 -7.41 -1.01 12.81
N VAL A 222 -7.10 0.25 13.09
CA VAL A 222 -7.54 1.37 12.24
C VAL A 222 -6.90 1.30 10.86
N LEU A 223 -5.64 0.87 10.77
CA LEU A 223 -4.93 0.78 9.51
C LEU A 223 -5.57 -0.25 8.54
N PRO A 224 -5.72 -1.54 8.88
CA PRO A 224 -6.42 -2.49 7.98
C PRO A 224 -7.85 -2.05 7.68
N THR A 225 -8.54 -1.42 8.64
CA THR A 225 -9.88 -0.85 8.40
C THR A 225 -9.84 0.26 7.35
N SER A 226 -8.78 1.08 7.30
CA SER A 226 -8.64 2.09 6.25
C SER A 226 -8.47 1.48 4.85
N TYR A 227 -7.87 0.31 4.76
CA TYR A 227 -7.72 -0.42 3.50
C TYR A 227 -9.04 -1.03 3.00
N VAL A 228 -10.03 -1.27 3.88
CA VAL A 228 -11.40 -1.60 3.44
C VAL A 228 -11.95 -0.50 2.53
N PHE A 229 -11.80 0.77 2.92
CA PHE A 229 -12.28 1.89 2.11
C PHE A 229 -11.51 2.04 0.80
N ILE A 230 -10.19 1.88 0.80
CA ILE A 230 -9.36 1.97 -0.41
C ILE A 230 -9.78 0.90 -1.42
N SER A 231 -9.96 -0.33 -0.97
CA SER A 231 -10.27 -1.46 -1.84
C SER A 231 -11.73 -1.51 -2.30
N VAL A 232 -12.61 -0.68 -1.72
CA VAL A 232 -13.92 -0.34 -2.30
C VAL A 232 -13.76 0.80 -3.31
N LEU A 233 -13.08 1.89 -2.91
CA LEU A 233 -13.01 3.10 -3.71
C LEU A 233 -12.32 2.88 -5.06
N GLY A 234 -11.18 2.15 -5.07
CA GLY A 234 -10.41 1.90 -6.30
C GLY A 234 -11.24 1.32 -7.43
N PRO A 235 -11.90 0.15 -7.25
CA PRO A 235 -12.74 -0.46 -8.27
C PRO A 235 -13.95 0.35 -8.70
N VAL A 236 -14.46 1.24 -7.83
CA VAL A 236 -15.67 2.04 -8.07
C VAL A 236 -15.35 3.38 -8.75
N LEU A 237 -14.14 3.91 -8.59
CA LEU A 237 -13.73 5.22 -9.12
C LEU A 237 -14.02 5.42 -10.62
N PRO A 238 -13.79 4.46 -11.54
CA PRO A 238 -14.12 4.64 -12.96
C PRO A 238 -15.58 5.04 -13.17
N TYR A 239 -16.50 4.43 -12.44
CA TYR A 239 -17.95 4.67 -12.58
C TYR A 239 -18.37 6.00 -11.93
N LEU A 240 -17.69 6.42 -10.84
CA LEU A 240 -17.95 7.73 -10.23
C LEU A 240 -17.55 8.88 -11.17
N VAL A 241 -16.37 8.79 -11.80
CA VAL A 241 -15.91 9.84 -12.71
C VAL A 241 -16.70 9.85 -14.01
N ASP A 242 -17.15 8.69 -14.50
CA ASP A 242 -18.03 8.57 -15.67
C ASP A 242 -19.39 9.15 -15.38
N GLY A 243 -20.02 8.80 -14.26
CA GLY A 243 -21.34 9.22 -13.85
C GLY A 243 -21.52 10.74 -13.69
N ILE A 244 -20.43 11.49 -13.48
CA ILE A 244 -20.44 12.97 -13.42
C ILE A 244 -19.91 13.63 -14.69
N GLY A 245 -19.66 12.85 -15.76
CA GLY A 245 -19.28 13.35 -17.08
C GLY A 245 -17.87 13.96 -17.15
N ILE A 246 -16.91 13.42 -16.39
CA ILE A 246 -15.51 13.87 -16.47
C ILE A 246 -14.90 13.44 -17.80
N ASP A 247 -14.20 14.40 -18.44
CA ASP A 247 -13.43 14.14 -19.66
C ASP A 247 -12.50 12.94 -19.48
N GLU A 248 -12.40 12.07 -20.49
CA GLU A 248 -11.68 10.80 -20.41
C GLU A 248 -10.20 10.98 -20.02
N GLY A 249 -9.57 12.02 -20.54
CA GLY A 249 -8.16 12.34 -20.21
C GLY A 249 -7.97 12.81 -18.78
N MET A 250 -9.03 13.28 -18.12
CA MET A 250 -9.00 13.78 -16.74
C MET A 250 -9.50 12.76 -15.71
N ARG A 251 -10.01 11.58 -16.12
CA ARG A 251 -10.56 10.57 -15.20
C ARG A 251 -9.51 10.05 -14.23
N THR A 252 -8.39 9.53 -14.72
CA THR A 252 -7.31 9.01 -13.85
C THR A 252 -6.49 10.11 -13.18
N PRO A 253 -6.21 11.28 -13.79
CA PRO A 253 -5.68 12.44 -13.07
C PRO A 253 -6.51 12.84 -11.85
N LEU A 254 -7.82 12.99 -12.00
CA LEU A 254 -8.70 13.32 -10.88
C LEU A 254 -8.72 12.20 -9.83
N ALA A 255 -8.81 10.95 -10.26
CA ALA A 255 -8.76 9.80 -9.39
C ALA A 255 -7.43 9.70 -8.60
N SER A 256 -6.31 10.17 -9.15
CA SER A 256 -5.01 10.16 -8.47
C SER A 256 -4.88 11.17 -7.33
N LEU A 257 -5.80 12.14 -7.23
CA LEU A 257 -5.73 13.25 -6.26
C LEU A 257 -5.60 12.75 -4.81
N TRP A 258 -6.37 11.74 -4.42
CA TRP A 258 -6.28 11.21 -3.05
C TRP A 258 -4.90 10.65 -2.72
N MET A 259 -4.19 10.08 -3.69
CA MET A 259 -2.85 9.54 -3.50
C MET A 259 -1.82 10.66 -3.32
N PHE A 260 -1.91 11.73 -4.10
CA PHE A 260 -1.06 12.91 -3.94
C PHE A 260 -1.30 13.58 -2.58
N VAL A 261 -2.56 13.76 -2.17
CA VAL A 261 -2.89 14.36 -0.88
C VAL A 261 -2.44 13.45 0.26
N ARG A 262 -2.62 12.12 0.16
CA ARG A 262 -2.05 11.16 1.11
C ARG A 262 -0.55 11.34 1.28
N THR A 263 0.18 11.40 0.16
CA THR A 263 1.64 11.56 0.16
C THR A 263 2.05 12.89 0.81
N ALA A 264 1.40 13.98 0.43
CA ALA A 264 1.64 15.30 1.02
C ALA A 264 1.36 15.32 2.53
N THR A 265 0.29 14.66 2.98
CA THR A 265 -0.06 14.52 4.39
C THR A 265 1.02 13.75 5.17
N VAL A 266 1.51 12.63 4.62
CA VAL A 266 2.60 11.86 5.22
C VAL A 266 3.87 12.71 5.33
N VAL A 267 4.23 13.44 4.28
CA VAL A 267 5.38 14.36 4.30
C VAL A 267 5.18 15.43 5.37
N ALA A 268 4.02 16.08 5.44
CA ALA A 268 3.74 17.11 6.43
C ALA A 268 3.87 16.57 7.86
N LEU A 269 3.28 15.39 8.14
CA LEU A 269 3.34 14.76 9.47
C LEU A 269 4.76 14.32 9.85
N ALA A 270 5.62 14.02 8.89
CA ALA A 270 7.02 13.69 9.15
C ALA A 270 7.82 14.87 9.72
N TYR A 271 7.45 16.10 9.36
CA TYR A 271 8.08 17.34 9.86
C TYR A 271 7.37 17.93 11.08
N LEU A 272 6.09 17.62 11.28
CA LEU A 272 5.29 18.15 12.38
C LEU A 272 5.30 17.17 13.56
N THR A 273 5.40 17.69 14.78
CA THR A 273 5.47 16.86 16.01
C THR A 273 4.26 17.01 16.92
N PHE A 274 3.42 18.02 16.68
CA PHE A 274 2.29 18.36 17.55
C PHE A 274 1.26 17.21 17.70
N TRP A 275 1.21 16.30 16.76
CA TRP A 275 0.25 15.21 16.71
C TRP A 275 0.69 13.97 17.53
N HIS A 276 1.96 13.89 17.95
CA HIS A 276 2.51 12.76 18.67
C HIS A 276 1.75 12.52 19.98
N GLY A 277 1.34 11.27 20.24
CA GLY A 277 0.63 10.87 21.44
C GLY A 277 -0.83 11.33 21.53
N ARG A 278 -1.38 11.97 20.50
CA ARG A 278 -2.73 12.52 20.54
C ARG A 278 -3.75 11.59 19.88
N TRP A 279 -4.71 11.12 20.66
CA TRP A 279 -5.85 10.35 20.19
C TRP A 279 -6.72 11.12 19.18
N ALA A 280 -6.81 12.44 19.36
CA ALA A 280 -7.55 13.32 18.45
C ALA A 280 -7.04 13.22 17.02
N THR A 281 -5.72 13.06 16.81
CA THR A 281 -5.13 12.90 15.48
C THR A 281 -5.68 11.66 14.77
N LEU A 282 -5.71 10.52 15.47
CA LEU A 282 -6.24 9.29 14.92
C LEU A 282 -7.76 9.39 14.65
N ALA A 283 -8.51 10.01 15.57
CA ALA A 283 -9.94 10.23 15.40
C ALA A 283 -10.25 11.15 14.21
N ILE A 284 -9.48 12.24 14.02
CA ILE A 284 -9.59 13.12 12.86
C ILE A 284 -9.28 12.35 11.58
N GLY A 285 -8.21 11.53 11.57
CA GLY A 285 -7.87 10.69 10.40
C GLY A 285 -9.01 9.77 10.01
N VAL A 286 -9.64 9.09 10.97
CA VAL A 286 -10.81 8.22 10.74
C VAL A 286 -12.01 9.03 10.23
N ALA A 287 -12.32 10.16 10.85
CA ALA A 287 -13.43 11.01 10.43
C ALA A 287 -13.25 11.54 8.99
N MET A 288 -12.03 11.97 8.64
CA MET A 288 -11.70 12.42 7.29
C MET A 288 -11.75 11.27 6.28
N LEU A 289 -11.28 10.07 6.63
CA LEU A 289 -11.35 8.89 5.77
C LEU A 289 -12.81 8.54 5.45
N VAL A 290 -13.65 8.40 6.47
CA VAL A 290 -15.06 8.03 6.33
C VAL A 290 -15.84 9.14 5.63
N GLY A 291 -15.69 10.39 6.05
CA GLY A 291 -16.38 11.54 5.45
C GLY A 291 -15.94 11.77 4.00
N GLY A 292 -14.64 11.69 3.73
CA GLY A 292 -14.09 11.81 2.38
C GLY A 292 -14.59 10.71 1.44
N PHE A 293 -14.64 9.46 1.92
CA PHE A 293 -15.24 8.35 1.17
C PHE A 293 -16.72 8.60 0.86
N ALA A 294 -17.52 9.01 1.85
CA ALA A 294 -18.93 9.28 1.67
C ALA A 294 -19.15 10.42 0.65
N ILE A 295 -18.41 11.53 0.78
CA ILE A 295 -18.47 12.65 -0.17
C ILE A 295 -18.09 12.18 -1.58
N ALA A 296 -17.00 11.40 -1.73
CA ALA A 296 -16.55 10.93 -3.04
C ALA A 296 -17.57 10.01 -3.72
N VAL A 297 -18.13 9.04 -2.98
CA VAL A 297 -19.09 8.07 -3.52
C VAL A 297 -20.44 8.71 -3.87
N THR A 298 -20.85 9.78 -3.17
CA THR A 298 -22.10 10.47 -3.41
C THR A 298 -21.95 11.77 -4.22
N ALA A 299 -20.75 12.01 -4.78
CA ALA A 299 -20.45 13.23 -5.52
C ALA A 299 -21.31 13.36 -6.77
N GLY A 300 -22.00 14.50 -6.91
CA GLY A 300 -22.73 14.89 -8.11
C GLY A 300 -21.98 15.91 -9.00
N SER A 301 -20.72 16.21 -8.68
CA SER A 301 -19.88 17.13 -9.45
C SER A 301 -18.39 16.85 -9.28
N ALA A 302 -17.59 17.29 -10.25
CA ALA A 302 -16.13 17.17 -10.19
C ALA A 302 -15.51 17.82 -8.94
N GLY A 303 -16.02 18.98 -8.52
CA GLY A 303 -15.58 19.68 -7.32
C GLY A 303 -15.87 18.89 -6.03
N ALA A 304 -17.07 18.30 -5.92
CA ALA A 304 -17.44 17.46 -4.79
C ALA A 304 -16.57 16.18 -4.74
N LEU A 305 -16.36 15.52 -5.89
CA LEU A 305 -15.48 14.36 -5.99
C LEU A 305 -14.05 14.71 -5.58
N ALA A 306 -13.49 15.81 -6.11
CA ALA A 306 -12.15 16.28 -5.75
C ALA A 306 -12.02 16.55 -4.23
N ALA A 307 -13.01 17.23 -3.63
CA ALA A 307 -13.03 17.50 -2.19
C ALA A 307 -13.10 16.20 -1.37
N GLY A 308 -13.95 15.25 -1.80
CA GLY A 308 -14.05 13.93 -1.18
C GLY A 308 -12.75 13.16 -1.26
N LEU A 309 -12.14 13.08 -2.44
CA LEU A 309 -10.85 12.40 -2.66
C LEU A 309 -9.70 13.04 -1.88
N ALA A 310 -9.64 14.39 -1.82
CA ALA A 310 -8.63 15.09 -1.04
C ALA A 310 -8.79 14.82 0.46
N THR A 311 -10.01 14.90 0.99
CA THR A 311 -10.32 14.62 2.39
C THR A 311 -10.00 13.15 2.73
N PHE A 312 -10.39 12.22 1.86
CA PHE A 312 -10.08 10.80 1.98
C PHE A 312 -8.57 10.53 2.02
N GLY A 313 -7.83 11.13 1.09
CA GLY A 313 -6.37 10.99 1.01
C GLY A 313 -5.67 11.52 2.26
N ALA A 314 -6.09 12.68 2.77
CA ALA A 314 -5.56 13.23 4.01
C ALA A 314 -5.85 12.32 5.22
N GLY A 315 -7.09 11.83 5.35
CA GLY A 315 -7.48 10.89 6.41
C GLY A 315 -6.65 9.61 6.39
N HIS A 316 -6.49 9.00 5.20
CA HIS A 316 -5.65 7.81 5.05
C HIS A 316 -4.17 8.11 5.35
N GLY A 317 -3.64 9.25 4.93
CA GLY A 317 -2.26 9.66 5.22
C GLY A 317 -2.00 9.78 6.73
N ILE A 318 -2.93 10.37 7.48
CA ILE A 318 -2.87 10.47 8.95
C ILE A 318 -2.84 9.06 9.58
N ILE A 319 -3.75 8.18 9.18
CA ILE A 319 -3.86 6.83 9.74
C ILE A 319 -2.59 6.02 9.44
N TYR A 320 -2.16 6.03 8.18
CA TYR A 320 -0.99 5.27 7.73
C TYR A 320 0.28 5.71 8.48
N TYR A 321 0.55 7.01 8.49
CA TYR A 321 1.77 7.52 9.14
C TYR A 321 1.74 7.36 10.66
N SER A 322 0.57 7.51 11.30
CA SER A 322 0.41 7.22 12.72
C SER A 322 0.72 5.75 13.05
N GLY A 323 0.20 4.82 12.23
CA GLY A 323 0.47 3.39 12.40
C GLY A 323 1.96 3.06 12.32
N LEU A 324 2.63 3.58 11.29
CA LEU A 324 4.06 3.42 11.10
C LEU A 324 4.88 4.03 12.24
N TYR A 325 4.53 5.26 12.66
CA TYR A 325 5.23 5.96 13.73
C TYR A 325 5.15 5.20 15.06
N TYR A 326 3.96 4.79 15.49
CA TYR A 326 3.81 4.07 16.77
C TYR A 326 4.39 2.67 16.71
N ALA A 327 4.36 2.00 15.55
CA ALA A 327 5.04 0.71 15.38
C ALA A 327 6.57 0.83 15.58
N MET A 328 7.18 1.88 15.05
CA MET A 328 8.62 2.16 15.25
C MET A 328 8.94 2.62 16.67
N ALA A 329 8.06 3.44 17.27
CA ALA A 329 8.32 4.02 18.60
C ALA A 329 8.21 3.01 19.75
N VAL A 330 7.37 1.98 19.60
CA VAL A 330 7.05 1.02 20.68
C VAL A 330 7.70 -0.35 20.42
N GLY A 331 7.74 -0.74 19.16
CA GLY A 331 7.97 -2.16 18.79
C GLY A 331 9.30 -2.36 18.18
N GLY A 332 10.43 -2.05 18.55
CA GLY A 332 11.70 -2.32 17.83
C GLY A 332 11.47 -3.06 16.50
N ALA A 333 12.00 -2.55 15.41
CA ALA A 333 11.67 -2.98 14.05
C ALA A 333 12.07 -4.45 13.78
N GLU A 334 11.26 -5.40 14.21
CA GLU A 334 11.47 -6.82 13.92
C GLU A 334 10.94 -7.16 12.52
N VAL A 335 11.73 -7.91 11.76
CA VAL A 335 11.44 -8.32 10.37
C VAL A 335 10.16 -9.17 10.28
N ASP A 336 9.84 -9.97 11.29
CA ASP A 336 8.59 -10.74 11.35
C ASP A 336 7.35 -9.84 11.52
N ALA A 337 7.53 -8.61 12.01
CA ALA A 337 6.45 -7.63 12.10
C ALA A 337 5.97 -7.16 10.71
N GLY A 338 6.84 -7.10 9.71
CA GLY A 338 6.49 -6.72 8.33
C GLY A 338 5.49 -7.68 7.68
N GLY A 339 5.71 -8.99 7.80
CA GLY A 339 4.79 -9.99 7.24
C GLY A 339 3.41 -9.98 7.88
N HIS A 340 3.33 -9.76 9.21
CA HIS A 340 2.06 -9.60 9.91
C HIS A 340 1.36 -8.28 9.55
N PHE A 341 2.13 -7.22 9.31
CA PHE A 341 1.60 -5.92 8.89
C PHE A 341 0.98 -6.01 7.49
N GLU A 342 1.67 -6.65 6.54
CA GLU A 342 1.14 -6.90 5.19
C GLU A 342 -0.09 -7.81 5.20
N ALA A 343 -0.14 -8.82 6.07
CA ALA A 343 -1.31 -9.67 6.21
C ALA A 343 -2.53 -8.91 6.76
N LEU A 344 -2.32 -7.97 7.69
CA LEU A 344 -3.38 -7.11 8.21
C LEU A 344 -3.91 -6.15 7.13
N ILE A 345 -3.01 -5.55 6.34
CA ILE A 345 -3.38 -4.74 5.17
C ILE A 345 -4.17 -5.60 4.18
N GLY A 346 -3.68 -6.79 3.88
CA GLY A 346 -4.33 -7.75 3.00
C GLY A 346 -5.73 -8.14 3.45
N ALA A 347 -5.98 -8.25 4.76
CA ALA A 347 -7.34 -8.49 5.27
C ALA A 347 -8.30 -7.35 4.89
N GLY A 348 -7.84 -6.09 4.97
CA GLY A 348 -8.61 -4.93 4.50
C GLY A 348 -8.91 -4.99 3.01
N TYR A 349 -7.92 -5.40 2.21
CA TYR A 349 -8.07 -5.58 0.77
C TYR A 349 -9.13 -6.65 0.40
N VAL A 350 -9.26 -7.74 1.16
CA VAL A 350 -10.29 -8.77 0.92
C VAL A 350 -11.67 -8.31 1.40
N VAL A 351 -11.74 -7.74 2.60
CA VAL A 351 -13.02 -7.33 3.20
C VAL A 351 -13.67 -6.18 2.43
N GLY A 352 -12.88 -5.26 1.86
CA GLY A 352 -13.41 -4.13 1.12
C GLY A 352 -14.24 -4.52 -0.11
N PRO A 353 -13.71 -5.27 -1.08
CA PRO A 353 -14.49 -5.69 -2.24
C PRO A 353 -15.73 -6.51 -1.87
N LEU A 354 -15.69 -7.32 -0.80
CA LEU A 354 -16.87 -8.01 -0.28
C LEU A 354 -17.94 -7.02 0.20
N ALA A 355 -17.54 -5.99 0.96
CA ALA A 355 -18.43 -4.92 1.37
C ALA A 355 -18.95 -4.12 0.17
N GLY A 356 -18.08 -3.84 -0.80
CA GLY A 356 -18.44 -3.20 -2.07
C GLY A 356 -19.49 -3.98 -2.83
N LEU A 357 -19.29 -5.28 -3.05
CA LEU A 357 -20.24 -6.16 -3.73
C LEU A 357 -21.62 -6.21 -3.01
N ALA A 358 -21.60 -6.22 -1.68
CA ALA A 358 -22.83 -6.18 -0.89
C ALA A 358 -23.54 -4.81 -0.98
N GLY A 359 -22.78 -3.72 -1.12
CA GLY A 359 -23.27 -2.35 -1.20
C GLY A 359 -23.57 -1.82 -2.61
N ALA A 360 -23.09 -2.49 -3.68
CA ALA A 360 -23.17 -2.06 -5.07
C ALA A 360 -24.61 -2.07 -5.66
N ARG A 361 -25.59 -1.57 -4.91
CA ARG A 361 -26.97 -1.36 -5.34
C ARG A 361 -27.28 0.11 -5.51
N SER A 362 -26.63 0.96 -4.73
CA SER A 362 -26.74 2.41 -4.80
C SER A 362 -25.56 3.05 -4.05
N PRO A 363 -25.18 4.32 -4.37
CA PRO A 363 -24.13 5.04 -3.65
C PRO A 363 -24.38 5.10 -2.14
N ALA A 364 -25.60 5.37 -1.70
CA ALA A 364 -25.96 5.41 -0.28
C ALA A 364 -25.76 4.04 0.41
N MET A 365 -26.12 2.95 -0.27
CA MET A 365 -25.96 1.60 0.27
C MET A 365 -24.48 1.19 0.29
N LEU A 366 -23.71 1.57 -0.72
CA LEU A 366 -22.26 1.35 -0.75
C LEU A 366 -21.57 2.02 0.45
N VAL A 367 -21.90 3.30 0.71
CA VAL A 367 -21.41 4.02 1.90
C VAL A 367 -21.84 3.31 3.18
N ALA A 368 -23.13 3.00 3.34
CA ALA A 368 -23.68 2.42 4.56
C ALA A 368 -23.04 1.05 4.88
N VAL A 369 -22.92 0.16 3.88
CA VAL A 369 -22.31 -1.18 4.08
C VAL A 369 -20.83 -1.07 4.38
N THR A 370 -20.08 -0.22 3.65
CA THR A 370 -18.65 -0.03 3.88
C THR A 370 -18.38 0.55 5.26
N VAL A 371 -19.14 1.55 5.68
CA VAL A 371 -19.02 2.16 7.02
C VAL A 371 -19.40 1.16 8.11
N ALA A 372 -20.49 0.41 7.96
CA ALA A 372 -20.88 -0.61 8.93
C ALA A 372 -19.80 -1.69 9.10
N THR A 373 -19.20 -2.13 7.98
CA THR A 373 -18.08 -3.08 8.00
C THR A 373 -16.86 -2.50 8.72
N ALA A 374 -16.53 -1.23 8.44
CA ALA A 374 -15.43 -0.53 9.09
C ALA A 374 -15.65 -0.33 10.59
N LEU A 375 -16.87 -0.04 11.02
CA LEU A 375 -17.21 0.11 12.45
C LEU A 375 -16.91 -1.17 13.24
N VAL A 376 -17.15 -2.34 12.65
CA VAL A 376 -16.74 -3.62 13.28
C VAL A 376 -15.23 -3.68 13.47
N GLY A 377 -14.45 -3.30 12.46
CA GLY A 377 -12.98 -3.24 12.52
C GLY A 377 -12.45 -2.20 13.51
N LEU A 378 -13.21 -1.14 13.83
CA LEU A 378 -12.83 -0.11 14.79
C LEU A 378 -13.11 -0.48 16.26
N VAL A 379 -13.93 -1.52 16.55
CA VAL A 379 -14.25 -1.93 17.93
C VAL A 379 -13.00 -2.18 18.77
N PRO A 380 -11.95 -2.91 18.31
CA PRO A 380 -10.75 -3.09 19.11
C PRO A 380 -9.97 -1.79 19.36
N ALA A 381 -9.99 -0.84 18.41
CA ALA A 381 -9.36 0.46 18.59
C ALA A 381 -10.09 1.28 19.68
N MET A 382 -11.42 1.25 19.69
CA MET A 382 -12.23 1.87 20.75
C MET A 382 -11.96 1.23 22.12
N ARG A 383 -11.79 -0.10 22.16
CA ARG A 383 -11.38 -0.80 23.41
C ARG A 383 -9.99 -0.36 23.89
N ALA A 384 -9.04 -0.16 22.99
CA ALA A 384 -7.71 0.35 23.32
C ALA A 384 -7.79 1.78 23.92
N TRP A 385 -8.60 2.64 23.32
CA TRP A 385 -8.88 3.98 23.85
C TRP A 385 -9.54 3.94 25.22
N ALA A 386 -10.57 3.10 25.40
CA ALA A 386 -11.25 2.93 26.68
C ALA A 386 -10.32 2.37 27.78
N ALA A 387 -9.40 1.48 27.42
CA ALA A 387 -8.40 0.95 28.34
C ALA A 387 -7.42 2.05 28.79
N TRP A 388 -6.96 2.89 27.83
CA TRP A 388 -6.13 4.06 28.16
C TRP A 388 -6.85 5.02 29.08
N ARG A 389 -8.13 5.36 28.82
CA ARG A 389 -8.94 6.26 29.66
C ARG A 389 -9.12 5.77 31.10
N ARG A 390 -9.03 4.46 31.33
CA ARG A 390 -9.14 3.84 32.66
C ARG A 390 -7.80 3.61 33.35
N SER A 391 -6.70 3.86 32.66
CA SER A 391 -5.38 3.76 33.26
C SER A 391 -5.07 5.01 34.06
N ASP A 392 -4.31 4.86 35.18
CA ASP A 392 -3.82 5.96 36.01
C ASP A 392 -2.80 6.87 35.29
N LEU A 393 -2.62 6.66 33.98
CA LEU A 393 -1.69 7.37 33.10
C LEU A 393 -2.35 8.58 32.41
N VAL A 394 -3.64 8.80 32.60
CA VAL A 394 -4.36 9.98 32.11
C VAL A 394 -4.13 11.13 33.09
N PRO A 395 -3.50 12.26 32.67
CA PRO A 395 -3.29 13.41 33.54
C PRO A 395 -4.60 14.05 33.96
#